data_cd0a55ab23ee4480aa173dc7865217a3
#
_entry.id   cd0a55ab23ee4480aa173dc7865217a3
#
_cell.length_a   1.000
_cell.length_b   1.000
_cell.length_c   1.000
_cell.angle_alpha   90.00
_cell.angle_beta   90.00
_cell.angle_gamma   90.00
#
_symmetry.space_group_name_H-M   'P 1'
#
loop_
_entity.id
_entity.type
_entity.pdbx_description
1 polymer ?
#
loop_
_entity_poly.entity_id
_entity_poly.type
_entity_poly.pdbx_seq_one_letter_code
_entity_poly.pdbx_strand_id
1 'polypeptide(L)'
;MVNHAPHAHMAFAVLRCTMPADRAGDDGMATGQADARTASGRLVSLDVLRGLAVMGMILVNSAAGMFYGEKAVVFPTLLHASWDGLTLADTVFPAFLMMVGVAIPMASRAPGGAGVDGLAARRIGGRTVRLFAIGFILSNLYWFADFDSGQWRLWGVLQRIALAYGACALLFLAVGTRVRLGIAAAILVLYWPLTLLPALDGLPNDMWERGHNFVASVDRVLLGGGGHNYVQGPAGYDPEGLLGTLPAIAHGLIGVAIGEFLLARRGGRTALPLAGAGGAMLVAGLAWSFAFPVIKDIWSSSFVLVTCGATTLALAALHALLDRRSGVAERWPWRIALAFGSNAIAAYVLHSVTGSLLGWDLLLAPYRHALGVVPPAVASLVPVLLYMALIWLAMTWLRRRGWYVKV
;
A
#
# COMPACT_ATOMS: atom_id res chain seq x y z
N MET A 1 5.64 -26.32 39.29
CA MET A 1 4.18 -26.13 39.38
C MET A 1 3.76 -25.48 38.07
N VAL A 2 3.02 -26.23 37.28
CA VAL A 2 2.60 -25.88 35.92
C VAL A 2 1.30 -25.07 36.06
N ASN A 3 1.26 -23.85 35.55
CA ASN A 3 0.02 -23.10 35.45
C ASN A 3 -0.37 -22.91 33.99
N HIS A 4 -1.52 -23.49 33.66
CA HIS A 4 -2.19 -23.44 32.36
C HIS A 4 -2.74 -22.03 32.10
N ALA A 5 -2.40 -21.47 30.93
CA ALA A 5 -3.08 -20.30 30.38
C ALA A 5 -4.39 -20.71 29.68
N PRO A 6 -5.48 -19.95 29.81
CA PRO A 6 -6.75 -20.25 29.14
C PRO A 6 -6.73 -19.81 27.68
N HIS A 7 -7.16 -20.73 26.79
CA HIS A 7 -7.40 -20.48 25.39
C HIS A 7 -8.56 -19.47 25.18
N ALA A 8 -8.24 -18.31 24.64
CA ALA A 8 -9.25 -17.38 24.16
C ALA A 8 -9.69 -17.79 22.74
N HIS A 9 -10.92 -18.34 22.64
CA HIS A 9 -11.60 -18.52 21.35
C HIS A 9 -12.08 -17.18 20.81
N MET A 10 -11.32 -16.60 19.88
CA MET A 10 -11.72 -15.40 19.15
C MET A 10 -12.54 -15.84 17.92
N ALA A 11 -13.86 -15.67 18.01
CA ALA A 11 -14.81 -15.99 16.93
C ALA A 11 -14.66 -14.94 15.80
N PHE A 12 -14.18 -15.38 14.65
CA PHE A 12 -14.20 -14.58 13.42
C PHE A 12 -15.63 -14.52 12.86
N ALA A 13 -16.29 -13.37 13.00
CA ALA A 13 -17.51 -13.07 12.28
C ALA A 13 -17.18 -12.73 10.82
N VAL A 14 -17.26 -13.74 9.94
CA VAL A 14 -17.15 -13.54 8.49
C VAL A 14 -18.49 -13.00 7.99
N LEU A 15 -18.56 -11.74 7.65
CA LEU A 15 -19.71 -11.13 6.97
C LEU A 15 -19.86 -11.72 5.57
N ARG A 16 -20.79 -12.67 5.42
CA ARG A 16 -21.24 -13.17 4.11
C ARG A 16 -22.09 -12.08 3.45
N CYS A 17 -21.61 -11.56 2.33
CA CYS A 17 -22.45 -10.83 1.38
C CYS A 17 -22.79 -11.77 0.21
N THR A 18 -23.90 -12.51 0.33
CA THR A 18 -24.47 -13.31 -0.76
C THR A 18 -25.32 -12.39 -1.64
N MET A 19 -25.00 -12.31 -2.93
CA MET A 19 -25.94 -11.80 -3.93
C MET A 19 -27.02 -12.85 -4.20
N PRO A 20 -28.29 -12.45 -4.45
CA PRO A 20 -29.34 -13.40 -4.80
C PRO A 20 -29.04 -14.03 -6.16
N ALA A 21 -29.18 -15.36 -6.22
CA ALA A 21 -29.12 -16.13 -7.45
C ALA A 21 -30.44 -16.00 -8.19
N ASP A 22 -30.42 -15.35 -9.35
CA ASP A 22 -31.51 -15.46 -10.31
C ASP A 22 -31.49 -16.87 -10.91
N ARG A 23 -32.60 -17.58 -10.74
CA ARG A 23 -32.90 -18.83 -11.42
C ARG A 23 -33.25 -18.54 -12.87
N ALA A 24 -32.45 -18.95 -13.79
CA ALA A 24 -32.83 -19.13 -15.19
C ALA A 24 -32.23 -20.46 -15.69
N GLY A 25 -33.10 -21.18 -16.37
CA GLY A 25 -33.05 -22.55 -16.83
C GLY A 25 -31.80 -23.02 -17.57
N ASP A 26 -31.66 -24.29 -17.45
CA ASP A 26 -30.78 -25.22 -18.13
C ASP A 26 -30.93 -25.13 -19.67
N ASP A 27 -29.83 -25.20 -20.34
CA ASP A 27 -29.49 -25.75 -21.64
C ASP A 27 -28.60 -24.83 -22.51
N GLY A 28 -27.41 -25.34 -22.83
CA GLY A 28 -26.73 -24.95 -24.05
C GLY A 28 -25.36 -24.27 -23.95
N MET A 29 -24.31 -25.02 -24.22
CA MET A 29 -23.00 -24.65 -24.77
C MET A 29 -22.01 -23.87 -23.90
N ALA A 30 -21.00 -24.57 -23.49
CA ALA A 30 -19.79 -24.18 -22.75
C ALA A 30 -18.79 -23.30 -23.54
N THR A 31 -19.22 -22.32 -24.32
CA THR A 31 -18.32 -21.40 -25.04
C THR A 31 -18.53 -19.92 -24.71
N GLY A 32 -19.52 -19.55 -23.87
CA GLY A 32 -19.88 -18.17 -23.59
C GLY A 32 -19.28 -17.53 -22.33
N GLN A 33 -18.54 -18.27 -21.47
CA GLN A 33 -18.11 -17.74 -20.17
C GLN A 33 -16.84 -16.87 -20.18
N ALA A 34 -16.05 -16.89 -21.24
CA ALA A 34 -14.85 -16.04 -21.36
C ALA A 34 -15.19 -14.57 -21.70
N ASP A 35 -16.26 -14.33 -22.47
CA ASP A 35 -16.62 -12.98 -22.94
C ASP A 35 -17.44 -12.16 -21.93
N ALA A 36 -18.16 -12.79 -20.99
CA ALA A 36 -18.97 -12.07 -20.01
C ALA A 36 -18.15 -11.28 -18.96
N ARG A 37 -16.85 -11.58 -18.80
CA ARG A 37 -15.96 -10.90 -17.85
C ARG A 37 -15.31 -9.65 -18.39
N THR A 38 -15.20 -9.47 -19.69
CA THR A 38 -14.77 -8.23 -20.35
C THR A 38 -15.86 -7.16 -20.41
N ALA A 39 -17.12 -7.55 -20.26
CA ALA A 39 -18.27 -6.63 -20.24
C ALA A 39 -18.36 -5.78 -18.97
N SER A 40 -17.65 -6.10 -17.88
CA SER A 40 -17.77 -5.37 -16.60
C SER A 40 -16.91 -4.09 -16.50
N GLY A 41 -16.17 -3.72 -17.54
CA GLY A 41 -15.32 -2.51 -17.55
C GLY A 41 -14.17 -2.51 -16.53
N ARG A 42 -13.80 -3.68 -15.99
CA ARG A 42 -12.71 -3.85 -15.02
C ARG A 42 -11.36 -3.89 -15.73
N LEU A 43 -10.42 -3.02 -15.33
CA LEU A 43 -9.06 -3.00 -15.89
C LEU A 43 -8.21 -4.06 -15.18
N VAL A 44 -7.76 -5.05 -15.95
CA VAL A 44 -6.93 -6.16 -15.44
C VAL A 44 -5.56 -5.65 -15.01
N SER A 45 -5.01 -4.69 -15.74
CA SER A 45 -3.74 -4.04 -15.42
C SER A 45 -3.70 -3.47 -13.99
N LEU A 46 -4.81 -2.88 -13.52
CA LEU A 46 -4.92 -2.36 -12.15
C LEU A 46 -4.89 -3.46 -11.09
N ASP A 47 -5.62 -4.55 -11.32
CA ASP A 47 -5.64 -5.66 -10.39
C ASP A 47 -4.26 -6.36 -10.33
N VAL A 48 -3.60 -6.50 -11.48
CA VAL A 48 -2.23 -7.03 -11.55
C VAL A 48 -1.25 -6.11 -10.84
N LEU A 49 -1.27 -4.79 -11.11
CA LEU A 49 -0.35 -3.86 -10.47
C LEU A 49 -0.57 -3.80 -8.95
N ARG A 50 -1.84 -3.83 -8.49
CA ARG A 50 -2.16 -3.92 -7.05
C ARG A 50 -1.61 -5.21 -6.45
N GLY A 51 -1.73 -6.33 -7.15
CA GLY A 51 -1.18 -7.61 -6.73
C GLY A 51 0.33 -7.58 -6.64
N LEU A 52 1.03 -7.03 -7.64
CA LEU A 52 2.47 -6.86 -7.62
C LEU A 52 2.94 -5.96 -6.46
N ALA A 53 2.21 -4.87 -6.18
CA ALA A 53 2.51 -4.00 -5.05
C ALA A 53 2.38 -4.73 -3.71
N VAL A 54 1.31 -5.52 -3.50
CA VAL A 54 1.13 -6.30 -2.27
C VAL A 54 2.18 -7.42 -2.16
N MET A 55 2.46 -8.12 -3.26
CA MET A 55 3.55 -9.11 -3.28
C MET A 55 4.90 -8.46 -2.92
N GLY A 56 5.16 -7.28 -3.49
CA GLY A 56 6.36 -6.50 -3.16
C GLY A 56 6.41 -6.11 -1.68
N MET A 57 5.29 -5.65 -1.09
CA MET A 57 5.23 -5.34 0.35
C MET A 57 5.52 -6.58 1.22
N ILE A 58 4.94 -7.73 0.87
CA ILE A 58 5.19 -8.98 1.60
C ILE A 58 6.66 -9.39 1.46
N LEU A 59 7.21 -9.32 0.24
CA LEU A 59 8.61 -9.63 -0.03
C LEU A 59 9.57 -8.79 0.82
N VAL A 60 9.38 -7.47 0.79
CA VAL A 60 10.22 -6.50 1.49
C VAL A 60 10.10 -6.63 3.01
N ASN A 61 8.88 -6.66 3.53
CA ASN A 61 8.65 -6.79 4.98
C ASN A 61 9.17 -8.12 5.52
N SER A 62 9.03 -9.21 4.73
CA SER A 62 9.56 -10.52 5.12
C SER A 62 11.08 -10.52 5.09
N ALA A 63 11.72 -9.94 4.06
CA ALA A 63 13.17 -9.86 3.96
C ALA A 63 13.77 -9.03 5.11
N ALA A 64 13.14 -7.93 5.49
CA ALA A 64 13.58 -7.12 6.63
C ALA A 64 13.28 -7.79 7.98
N GLY A 65 12.07 -8.36 8.15
CA GLY A 65 11.60 -8.91 9.43
C GLY A 65 12.24 -10.25 9.80
N MET A 66 12.38 -11.18 8.85
CA MET A 66 12.93 -12.52 9.11
C MET A 66 14.37 -12.50 9.61
N PHE A 67 15.13 -11.50 9.20
CA PHE A 67 16.55 -11.39 9.51
C PHE A 67 16.85 -10.30 10.53
N TYR A 68 15.82 -9.76 11.18
CA TYR A 68 16.00 -8.78 12.25
C TYR A 68 16.76 -9.41 13.42
N GLY A 69 17.90 -8.83 13.74
CA GLY A 69 18.81 -9.36 14.76
C GLY A 69 19.80 -10.46 14.27
N GLU A 70 19.57 -11.03 13.10
CA GLU A 70 20.49 -11.98 12.47
C GLU A 70 21.52 -11.24 11.60
N LYS A 71 22.77 -11.73 11.59
CA LYS A 71 23.83 -11.21 10.70
C LYS A 71 23.68 -11.78 9.28
N ALA A 72 22.48 -11.72 8.72
CA ALA A 72 22.20 -12.25 7.40
C ALA A 72 22.51 -11.22 6.32
N VAL A 73 23.01 -11.68 5.18
CA VAL A 73 23.20 -10.85 3.99
C VAL A 73 21.91 -10.87 3.19
N VAL A 74 21.21 -9.75 3.19
CA VAL A 74 20.00 -9.54 2.40
C VAL A 74 20.31 -8.64 1.22
N PHE A 75 19.61 -8.79 0.09
CA PHE A 75 19.77 -7.89 -1.05
C PHE A 75 19.43 -6.44 -0.64
N PRO A 76 20.35 -5.47 -0.82
CA PRO A 76 20.12 -4.07 -0.43
C PRO A 76 18.87 -3.46 -1.05
N THR A 77 18.49 -3.89 -2.25
CA THR A 77 17.28 -3.41 -2.94
C THR A 77 15.97 -3.81 -2.26
N LEU A 78 15.99 -4.83 -1.38
CA LEU A 78 14.86 -5.28 -0.58
C LEU A 78 14.81 -4.62 0.81
N LEU A 79 15.80 -3.80 1.13
CA LEU A 79 15.83 -3.00 2.34
C LEU A 79 15.48 -1.55 1.99
N HIS A 80 14.85 -0.85 2.92
CA HIS A 80 14.57 0.58 2.76
C HIS A 80 15.85 1.39 2.73
N ALA A 81 15.85 2.50 1.96
CA ALA A 81 16.88 3.51 2.07
C ALA A 81 16.98 4.00 3.52
N SER A 82 18.20 4.24 3.98
CA SER A 82 18.43 4.66 5.38
C SER A 82 17.79 6.02 5.68
N TRP A 83 17.79 6.93 4.72
CA TRP A 83 17.15 8.24 4.77
C TRP A 83 16.90 8.77 3.36
N ASP A 84 17.86 9.42 2.73
CA ASP A 84 17.80 9.90 1.36
C ASP A 84 18.02 8.74 0.38
N GLY A 85 17.28 8.76 -0.73
CA GLY A 85 17.37 7.78 -1.80
C GLY A 85 16.11 6.94 -1.97
N LEU A 86 16.20 5.99 -2.90
CA LEU A 86 15.09 5.14 -3.30
C LEU A 86 15.58 3.73 -3.61
N THR A 87 15.03 2.76 -2.93
CA THR A 87 15.20 1.33 -3.26
C THR A 87 13.89 0.76 -3.83
N LEU A 88 13.92 -0.48 -4.29
CA LEU A 88 12.69 -1.18 -4.69
C LEU A 88 11.69 -1.24 -3.52
N ALA A 89 12.20 -1.47 -2.30
CA ALA A 89 11.38 -1.52 -1.10
C ALA A 89 10.55 -0.24 -0.87
N ASP A 90 11.10 0.91 -1.22
CA ASP A 90 10.45 2.20 -1.02
C ASP A 90 9.36 2.52 -2.04
N THR A 91 9.27 1.74 -3.14
CA THR A 91 8.28 1.98 -4.20
C THR A 91 6.96 1.24 -3.99
N VAL A 92 6.95 0.14 -3.24
CA VAL A 92 5.79 -0.77 -3.18
C VAL A 92 4.60 -0.19 -2.45
N PHE A 93 4.82 0.49 -1.32
CA PHE A 93 3.74 1.15 -0.58
C PHE A 93 3.16 2.36 -1.33
N PRO A 94 3.96 3.30 -1.87
CA PRO A 94 3.44 4.38 -2.72
C PRO A 94 2.65 3.86 -3.93
N ALA A 95 3.14 2.82 -4.62
CA ALA A 95 2.41 2.21 -5.72
C ALA A 95 1.02 1.70 -5.29
N PHE A 96 0.94 1.04 -4.13
CA PHE A 96 -0.35 0.59 -3.59
C PHE A 96 -1.26 1.78 -3.25
N LEU A 97 -0.75 2.82 -2.61
CA LEU A 97 -1.51 4.03 -2.26
C LEU A 97 -2.06 4.72 -3.52
N MET A 98 -1.23 4.84 -4.57
CA MET A 98 -1.68 5.38 -5.83
C MET A 98 -2.82 4.54 -6.44
N MET A 99 -2.74 3.20 -6.40
CA MET A 99 -3.81 2.33 -6.87
C MET A 99 -5.10 2.47 -6.08
N VAL A 100 -5.02 2.78 -4.78
CA VAL A 100 -6.21 3.14 -3.99
C VAL A 100 -6.85 4.41 -4.56
N GLY A 101 -6.07 5.44 -4.87
CA GLY A 101 -6.54 6.66 -5.55
C GLY A 101 -7.21 6.36 -6.90
N VAL A 102 -6.52 5.60 -7.77
CA VAL A 102 -7.05 5.20 -9.10
C VAL A 102 -8.38 4.46 -8.99
N ALA A 103 -8.57 3.66 -7.94
CA ALA A 103 -9.78 2.89 -7.75
C ALA A 103 -10.99 3.74 -7.31
N ILE A 104 -10.81 4.93 -6.73
CA ILE A 104 -11.89 5.77 -6.23
C ILE A 104 -12.90 6.13 -7.33
N PRO A 105 -12.52 6.77 -8.46
CA PRO A 105 -13.45 7.08 -9.52
C PRO A 105 -14.06 5.83 -10.19
N MET A 106 -13.32 4.72 -10.22
CA MET A 106 -13.80 3.46 -10.81
C MET A 106 -14.86 2.76 -9.95
N ALA A 107 -14.81 2.94 -8.63
CA ALA A 107 -15.77 2.38 -7.69
C ALA A 107 -16.97 3.31 -7.44
N SER A 108 -16.87 4.60 -7.80
CA SER A 108 -17.91 5.59 -7.58
C SER A 108 -19.04 5.42 -8.60
N ARG A 109 -20.30 5.56 -8.12
CA ARG A 109 -21.47 5.65 -8.98
C ARG A 109 -21.76 7.10 -9.40
N ALA A 110 -21.23 8.08 -8.65
CA ALA A 110 -21.37 9.50 -8.94
C ALA A 110 -20.11 10.03 -9.64
N PRO A 111 -20.25 11.00 -10.56
CA PRO A 111 -19.11 11.67 -11.15
C PRO A 111 -18.36 12.52 -10.11
N GLY A 112 -17.09 12.83 -10.38
CA GLY A 112 -16.33 13.75 -9.55
C GLY A 112 -16.96 15.14 -9.51
N GLY A 113 -17.03 15.74 -8.31
CA GLY A 113 -17.66 17.05 -8.11
C GLY A 113 -19.19 17.04 -8.04
N ALA A 114 -19.82 15.87 -7.92
CA ALA A 114 -21.28 15.74 -7.81
C ALA A 114 -21.85 16.24 -6.47
N GLY A 115 -21.00 16.54 -5.51
CA GLY A 115 -21.37 16.87 -4.13
C GLY A 115 -21.31 15.68 -3.19
N VAL A 116 -21.17 15.96 -1.91
CA VAL A 116 -21.11 14.96 -0.85
C VAL A 116 -22.45 14.87 -0.16
N ASP A 117 -23.20 13.81 -0.40
CA ASP A 117 -24.40 13.52 0.39
C ASP A 117 -24.05 12.78 1.70
N GLY A 118 -25.01 12.80 2.66
CA GLY A 118 -24.80 12.19 3.97
C GLY A 118 -24.58 10.67 3.90
N LEU A 119 -25.14 9.98 2.90
CA LEU A 119 -24.97 8.54 2.72
C LEU A 119 -23.58 8.20 2.19
N ALA A 120 -23.09 8.97 1.21
CA ALA A 120 -21.74 8.85 0.70
C ALA A 120 -20.71 9.14 1.80
N ALA A 121 -20.89 10.24 2.56
CA ALA A 121 -20.03 10.59 3.69
C ALA A 121 -19.96 9.46 4.73
N ARG A 122 -21.10 8.87 5.11
CA ARG A 122 -21.13 7.73 6.05
C ARG A 122 -20.43 6.48 5.51
N ARG A 123 -20.57 6.17 4.22
CA ARG A 123 -19.89 5.03 3.59
C ARG A 123 -18.38 5.24 3.54
N ILE A 124 -17.93 6.43 3.15
CA ILE A 124 -16.51 6.79 3.10
C ILE A 124 -15.94 6.78 4.53
N GLY A 125 -16.58 7.47 5.47
CA GLY A 125 -16.15 7.52 6.86
C GLY A 125 -16.10 6.12 7.50
N GLY A 126 -17.15 5.31 7.33
CA GLY A 126 -17.17 3.94 7.85
C GLY A 126 -16.06 3.06 7.28
N ARG A 127 -15.70 3.21 6.00
CA ARG A 127 -14.56 2.50 5.40
C ARG A 127 -13.23 3.02 5.94
N THR A 128 -13.08 4.33 6.07
CA THR A 128 -11.89 4.96 6.65
C THR A 128 -11.65 4.46 8.07
N VAL A 129 -12.67 4.47 8.92
CA VAL A 129 -12.59 4.00 10.31
C VAL A 129 -12.24 2.52 10.38
N ARG A 130 -12.87 1.67 9.58
CA ARG A 130 -12.55 0.23 9.56
C ARG A 130 -11.11 -0.05 9.14
N LEU A 131 -10.63 0.61 8.07
CA LEU A 131 -9.24 0.47 7.62
C LEU A 131 -8.26 0.95 8.70
N PHE A 132 -8.55 2.09 9.33
CA PHE A 132 -7.74 2.63 10.41
C PHE A 132 -7.70 1.67 11.60
N ALA A 133 -8.84 1.15 12.03
CA ALA A 133 -8.94 0.22 13.15
C ALA A 133 -8.19 -1.10 12.87
N ILE A 134 -8.33 -1.67 11.66
CA ILE A 134 -7.56 -2.84 11.25
C ILE A 134 -6.06 -2.53 11.31
N GLY A 135 -5.66 -1.38 10.76
CA GLY A 135 -4.25 -0.94 10.80
C GLY A 135 -3.74 -0.80 12.24
N PHE A 136 -4.52 -0.16 13.11
CA PHE A 136 -4.17 0.01 14.52
C PHE A 136 -4.00 -1.34 15.23
N ILE A 137 -4.92 -2.29 15.01
CA ILE A 137 -4.80 -3.64 15.58
C ILE A 137 -3.53 -4.32 15.08
N LEU A 138 -3.24 -4.29 13.77
CA LEU A 138 -2.07 -4.94 13.20
C LEU A 138 -0.75 -4.32 13.65
N SER A 139 -0.70 -3.00 13.83
CA SER A 139 0.49 -2.29 14.31
C SER A 139 0.77 -2.56 15.79
N ASN A 140 -0.20 -3.09 16.54
CA ASN A 140 -0.16 -3.22 17.99
C ASN A 140 -0.37 -4.67 18.48
N LEU A 141 -0.16 -5.67 17.63
CA LEU A 141 -0.36 -7.08 18.01
C LEU A 141 0.49 -7.48 19.22
N TYR A 142 1.74 -6.99 19.32
CA TYR A 142 2.62 -7.24 20.47
C TYR A 142 2.12 -6.54 21.74
N TRP A 143 1.66 -5.29 21.64
CA TRP A 143 1.09 -4.57 22.76
C TRP A 143 -0.18 -5.23 23.30
N PHE A 144 -1.06 -5.74 22.43
CA PHE A 144 -2.22 -6.52 22.86
C PHE A 144 -1.87 -7.84 23.55
N ALA A 145 -0.67 -8.38 23.29
CA ALA A 145 -0.15 -9.54 24.00
C ALA A 145 0.49 -9.18 25.35
N ASP A 146 0.98 -7.95 25.51
CA ASP A 146 1.64 -7.44 26.71
C ASP A 146 1.32 -5.94 26.90
N PHE A 147 0.18 -5.65 27.54
CA PHE A 147 -0.26 -4.28 27.82
C PHE A 147 0.69 -3.52 28.76
N ASP A 148 1.40 -4.22 29.65
CA ASP A 148 2.31 -3.63 30.62
C ASP A 148 3.57 -3.06 29.96
N SER A 149 3.88 -3.48 28.74
CA SER A 149 4.96 -2.87 27.94
C SER A 149 4.73 -1.37 27.69
N GLY A 150 3.49 -0.90 27.68
CA GLY A 150 3.13 0.48 27.33
C GLY A 150 3.48 0.92 25.91
N GLN A 151 4.02 0.02 25.09
CA GLN A 151 4.52 0.32 23.74
C GLN A 151 3.45 0.12 22.68
N TRP A 152 2.63 1.12 22.45
CA TRP A 152 1.64 1.14 21.38
C TRP A 152 2.02 2.18 20.31
N ARG A 153 1.61 1.94 19.07
CA ARG A 153 1.88 2.78 17.92
C ARG A 153 0.58 3.27 17.30
N LEU A 154 0.42 4.59 17.12
CA LEU A 154 -0.79 5.17 16.54
C LEU A 154 -0.78 5.09 15.01
N TRP A 155 0.35 5.44 14.40
CA TRP A 155 0.49 5.53 12.95
C TRP A 155 0.93 4.18 12.36
N GLY A 156 0.70 4.00 11.08
CA GLY A 156 1.12 2.83 10.34
C GLY A 156 0.59 2.86 8.91
N VAL A 157 1.01 1.89 8.12
CA VAL A 157 0.73 1.83 6.68
C VAL A 157 -0.78 1.86 6.37
N LEU A 158 -1.60 1.03 7.04
CA LEU A 158 -3.04 1.01 6.80
C LEU A 158 -3.76 2.23 7.35
N GLN A 159 -3.29 2.81 8.46
CA GLN A 159 -3.82 4.06 8.99
C GLN A 159 -3.61 5.21 8.00
N ARG A 160 -2.40 5.34 7.44
CA ARG A 160 -2.12 6.32 6.39
C ARG A 160 -2.96 6.10 5.15
N ILE A 161 -3.10 4.85 4.69
CA ILE A 161 -3.99 4.51 3.56
C ILE A 161 -5.44 4.90 3.87
N ALA A 162 -5.92 4.65 5.08
CA ALA A 162 -7.27 4.98 5.50
C ALA A 162 -7.54 6.49 5.44
N LEU A 163 -6.63 7.28 6.02
CA LEU A 163 -6.75 8.76 6.03
C LEU A 163 -6.65 9.34 4.61
N ALA A 164 -5.66 8.89 3.83
CA ALA A 164 -5.50 9.32 2.44
C ALA A 164 -6.71 8.93 1.58
N TYR A 165 -7.23 7.69 1.73
CA TYR A 165 -8.45 7.25 1.05
C TYR A 165 -9.64 8.13 1.41
N GLY A 166 -9.87 8.37 2.73
CA GLY A 166 -11.00 9.19 3.19
C GLY A 166 -10.96 10.59 2.61
N ALA A 167 -9.81 11.27 2.71
CA ALA A 167 -9.61 12.60 2.14
C ALA A 167 -9.79 12.62 0.62
N CYS A 168 -9.15 11.70 -0.11
CA CYS A 168 -9.27 11.62 -1.57
C CYS A 168 -10.69 11.32 -2.03
N ALA A 169 -11.42 10.43 -1.35
CA ALA A 169 -12.80 10.07 -1.72
C ALA A 169 -13.79 11.21 -1.44
N LEU A 170 -13.62 11.93 -0.32
CA LEU A 170 -14.41 13.12 -0.03
C LEU A 170 -14.12 14.24 -1.03
N LEU A 171 -12.86 14.53 -1.32
CA LEU A 171 -12.45 15.53 -2.30
C LEU A 171 -12.89 15.15 -3.72
N PHE A 172 -12.91 13.85 -4.05
CA PHE A 172 -13.43 13.38 -5.34
C PHE A 172 -14.90 13.77 -5.54
N LEU A 173 -15.73 13.62 -4.52
CA LEU A 173 -17.15 14.00 -4.58
C LEU A 173 -17.36 15.51 -4.43
N ALA A 174 -16.57 16.17 -3.56
CA ALA A 174 -16.78 17.58 -3.23
C ALA A 174 -16.42 18.55 -4.36
N VAL A 175 -15.32 18.27 -5.09
CA VAL A 175 -14.76 19.22 -6.05
C VAL A 175 -14.34 18.55 -7.36
N GLY A 176 -14.31 19.34 -8.45
CA GLY A 176 -13.92 18.85 -9.77
C GLY A 176 -12.41 18.60 -9.90
N THR A 177 -12.00 17.88 -10.96
CA THR A 177 -10.63 17.41 -11.23
C THR A 177 -9.59 18.53 -11.18
N ARG A 178 -9.89 19.72 -11.75
CA ARG A 178 -8.92 20.86 -11.76
C ARG A 178 -8.62 21.36 -10.36
N VAL A 179 -9.65 21.45 -9.49
CA VAL A 179 -9.48 21.88 -8.09
C VAL A 179 -8.69 20.85 -7.31
N ARG A 180 -8.97 19.54 -7.49
CA ARG A 180 -8.21 18.46 -6.86
C ARG A 180 -6.73 18.46 -7.24
N LEU A 181 -6.43 18.66 -8.53
CA LEU A 181 -5.04 18.80 -9.00
C LEU A 181 -4.37 20.04 -8.42
N GLY A 182 -5.12 21.17 -8.32
CA GLY A 182 -4.64 22.37 -7.64
C GLY A 182 -4.33 22.13 -6.16
N ILE A 183 -5.20 21.40 -5.44
CA ILE A 183 -4.96 21.00 -4.04
C ILE A 183 -3.72 20.11 -3.94
N ALA A 184 -3.58 19.10 -4.81
CA ALA A 184 -2.41 18.23 -4.80
C ALA A 184 -1.11 19.00 -5.05
N ALA A 185 -1.11 19.91 -6.04
CA ALA A 185 0.03 20.79 -6.32
C ALA A 185 0.34 21.70 -5.14
N ALA A 186 -0.69 22.34 -4.55
CA ALA A 186 -0.51 23.20 -3.39
C ALA A 186 0.09 22.45 -2.19
N ILE A 187 -0.42 21.24 -1.90
CA ILE A 187 0.16 20.40 -0.85
C ILE A 187 1.64 20.14 -1.13
N LEU A 188 1.99 19.67 -2.32
CA LEU A 188 3.37 19.34 -2.66
C LEU A 188 4.31 20.56 -2.59
N VAL A 189 3.85 21.72 -3.10
CA VAL A 189 4.66 22.94 -3.08
C VAL A 189 4.83 23.49 -1.65
N LEU A 190 3.75 23.54 -0.86
CA LEU A 190 3.76 24.12 0.48
C LEU A 190 4.39 23.18 1.53
N TYR A 191 4.38 21.88 1.27
CA TYR A 191 4.98 20.89 2.17
C TYR A 191 6.50 21.05 2.26
N TRP A 192 7.17 21.41 1.19
CA TRP A 192 8.61 21.62 1.20
C TRP A 192 9.04 22.74 2.20
N PRO A 193 8.57 24.01 2.09
CA PRO A 193 8.92 25.02 3.09
C PRO A 193 8.43 24.67 4.50
N LEU A 194 7.33 23.90 4.64
CA LEU A 194 6.89 23.39 5.95
C LEU A 194 7.97 22.52 6.61
N THR A 195 8.67 21.68 5.85
CA THR A 195 9.73 20.83 6.41
C THR A 195 10.96 21.61 6.89
N LEU A 196 11.13 22.84 6.42
CA LEU A 196 12.24 23.72 6.77
C LEU A 196 11.98 24.57 8.03
N LEU A 197 10.77 24.53 8.60
CA LEU A 197 10.46 25.23 9.83
C LEU A 197 11.30 24.68 11.00
N PRO A 198 11.60 25.50 12.02
CA PRO A 198 12.28 25.02 13.22
C PRO A 198 11.53 23.87 13.87
N ALA A 199 12.24 22.85 14.34
CA ALA A 199 11.65 21.74 15.07
C ALA A 199 10.96 22.25 16.35
N LEU A 200 9.78 21.70 16.67
CA LEU A 200 8.95 22.12 17.82
C LEU A 200 9.58 21.79 19.17
N ASP A 201 10.47 20.81 19.20
CA ASP A 201 11.15 20.31 20.40
C ASP A 201 12.55 20.88 20.59
N GLY A 202 12.94 21.82 19.74
CA GLY A 202 14.24 22.50 19.81
C GLY A 202 15.43 21.69 19.31
N LEU A 203 15.21 20.49 18.73
CA LEU A 203 16.28 19.76 18.06
C LEU A 203 16.74 20.51 16.80
N PRO A 204 18.01 20.37 16.38
CA PRO A 204 18.50 20.96 15.14
C PRO A 204 17.62 20.52 13.95
N ASN A 205 17.37 21.43 13.02
CA ASN A 205 16.71 21.11 11.76
C ASN A 205 17.77 20.91 10.69
N ASP A 206 18.02 19.65 10.32
CA ASP A 206 18.90 19.27 9.22
C ASP A 206 18.18 18.23 8.36
N MET A 207 17.81 18.63 7.13
CA MET A 207 17.08 17.76 6.19
C MET A 207 17.89 16.50 5.80
N TRP A 208 19.19 16.53 5.93
CA TRP A 208 20.07 15.41 5.60
C TRP A 208 20.26 14.43 6.75
N GLU A 209 19.86 14.82 7.96
CA GLU A 209 19.95 13.99 9.15
C GLU A 209 18.59 13.40 9.51
N ARG A 210 18.57 12.09 9.72
CA ARG A 210 17.35 11.34 10.01
C ARG A 210 16.68 11.81 11.30
N GLY A 211 15.40 12.16 11.22
CA GLY A 211 14.62 12.62 12.37
C GLY A 211 14.83 14.09 12.75
N HIS A 212 15.81 14.79 12.15
CA HIS A 212 16.14 16.18 12.44
C HIS A 212 15.39 17.15 11.51
N ASN A 213 14.06 17.17 11.61
CA ASN A 213 13.22 18.04 10.80
C ASN A 213 11.90 18.37 11.51
N PHE A 214 11.22 19.41 11.03
CA PHE A 214 9.94 19.85 11.59
C PHE A 214 8.90 18.73 11.62
N VAL A 215 8.79 17.91 10.56
CA VAL A 215 7.79 16.84 10.44
C VAL A 215 7.96 15.81 11.54
N ALA A 216 9.19 15.35 11.77
CA ALA A 216 9.52 14.41 12.85
C ALA A 216 9.25 15.02 14.24
N SER A 217 9.52 16.32 14.43
CA SER A 217 9.27 16.98 15.72
C SER A 217 7.79 17.04 16.08
N VAL A 218 6.89 17.13 15.08
CA VAL A 218 5.45 17.08 15.33
C VAL A 218 5.03 15.73 15.92
N ASP A 219 5.54 14.62 15.38
CA ASP A 219 5.23 13.29 15.92
C ASP A 219 5.80 13.14 17.34
N ARG A 220 7.01 13.64 17.61
CA ARG A 220 7.61 13.62 18.96
C ARG A 220 6.82 14.43 19.99
N VAL A 221 6.37 15.62 19.61
CA VAL A 221 5.58 16.49 20.50
C VAL A 221 4.19 15.89 20.76
N LEU A 222 3.56 15.29 19.73
CA LEU A 222 2.21 14.74 19.87
C LEU A 222 2.18 13.41 20.62
N LEU A 223 3.14 12.53 20.40
CA LEU A 223 3.14 11.16 20.90
C LEU A 223 4.22 10.91 21.96
N GLY A 224 5.09 11.90 22.21
CA GLY A 224 6.25 11.77 23.08
C GLY A 224 7.43 11.06 22.38
N GLY A 225 8.63 11.25 22.93
CA GLY A 225 9.87 10.61 22.44
C GLY A 225 10.00 9.12 22.78
N GLY A 226 8.99 8.53 23.43
CA GLY A 226 8.98 7.15 23.89
C GLY A 226 8.42 6.16 22.85
N GLY A 227 7.98 4.99 23.30
CA GLY A 227 7.60 3.82 22.51
C GLY A 227 6.40 3.95 21.55
N HIS A 228 5.89 5.16 21.28
CA HIS A 228 4.70 5.38 20.44
C HIS A 228 5.03 5.73 18.99
N ASN A 229 6.30 5.95 18.68
CA ASN A 229 6.82 6.16 17.34
C ASN A 229 7.58 4.92 16.85
N TYR A 230 7.55 4.65 15.56
CA TYR A 230 8.26 3.50 14.96
C TYR A 230 9.78 3.61 15.14
N VAL A 231 10.33 4.78 14.85
CA VAL A 231 11.73 5.08 15.14
C VAL A 231 11.80 5.66 16.54
N GLN A 232 12.52 4.98 17.42
CA GLN A 232 12.65 5.35 18.83
C GLN A 232 13.90 6.19 19.08
N GLY A 233 13.99 6.79 20.25
CA GLY A 233 15.13 7.59 20.68
C GLY A 233 14.87 9.09 20.63
N PRO A 234 15.91 9.92 20.97
CA PRO A 234 15.77 11.36 21.08
C PRO A 234 15.29 12.05 19.79
N ALA A 235 15.73 11.55 18.63
CA ALA A 235 15.29 11.99 17.30
C ALA A 235 14.21 11.07 16.69
N GLY A 236 13.45 10.36 17.53
CA GLY A 236 12.42 9.41 17.12
C GLY A 236 11.28 10.07 16.35
N TYR A 237 10.63 9.31 15.48
CA TYR A 237 9.49 9.76 14.66
C TYR A 237 8.77 8.55 14.05
N ASP A 238 7.62 8.79 13.44
CA ASP A 238 6.92 7.74 12.69
C ASP A 238 6.99 8.02 11.18
N PRO A 239 7.53 7.07 10.35
CA PRO A 239 7.54 7.20 8.89
C PRO A 239 6.14 7.35 8.29
N GLU A 240 5.10 6.88 9.00
CA GLU A 240 3.70 7.05 8.66
C GLU A 240 3.02 8.17 9.49
N GLY A 241 3.79 9.09 10.09
CA GLY A 241 3.34 10.15 10.97
C GLY A 241 2.33 11.13 10.37
N LEU A 242 1.86 12.04 11.23
CA LEU A 242 0.73 12.92 10.92
C LEU A 242 0.97 13.80 9.70
N LEU A 243 2.05 14.57 9.70
CA LEU A 243 2.28 15.56 8.62
C LEU A 243 2.61 14.89 7.29
N GLY A 244 3.33 13.77 7.29
CA GLY A 244 3.60 12.97 6.09
C GLY A 244 2.32 12.43 5.42
N THR A 245 1.18 12.47 6.11
CA THR A 245 -0.13 12.12 5.53
C THR A 245 -0.62 13.17 4.53
N LEU A 246 -0.21 14.44 4.64
CA LEU A 246 -0.57 15.47 3.66
C LEU A 246 -0.05 15.16 2.25
N PRO A 247 1.26 14.97 2.02
CA PRO A 247 1.74 14.57 0.69
C PRO A 247 1.25 13.17 0.28
N ALA A 248 0.91 12.26 1.20
CA ALA A 248 0.24 11.01 0.88
C ALA A 248 -1.18 11.22 0.32
N ILE A 249 -1.91 12.24 0.78
CA ILE A 249 -3.20 12.67 0.17
C ILE A 249 -2.94 13.19 -1.25
N ALA A 250 -1.95 14.05 -1.46
CA ALA A 250 -1.59 14.52 -2.80
C ALA A 250 -1.25 13.36 -3.75
N HIS A 251 -0.51 12.37 -3.26
CA HIS A 251 -0.20 11.13 -3.97
C HIS A 251 -1.49 10.38 -4.39
N GLY A 252 -2.44 10.22 -3.47
CA GLY A 252 -3.74 9.62 -3.75
C GLY A 252 -4.56 10.42 -4.75
N LEU A 253 -4.54 11.77 -4.70
CA LEU A 253 -5.23 12.65 -5.66
C LEU A 253 -4.65 12.56 -7.08
N ILE A 254 -3.34 12.39 -7.22
CA ILE A 254 -2.70 12.06 -8.52
C ILE A 254 -3.27 10.74 -9.04
N GLY A 255 -3.38 9.73 -8.16
CA GLY A 255 -4.02 8.46 -8.50
C GLY A 255 -5.48 8.64 -8.96
N VAL A 256 -6.28 9.46 -8.28
CA VAL A 256 -7.66 9.78 -8.68
C VAL A 256 -7.70 10.37 -10.10
N ALA A 257 -6.81 11.32 -10.41
CA ALA A 257 -6.75 11.93 -11.74
C ALA A 257 -6.39 10.90 -12.84
N ILE A 258 -5.46 9.98 -12.57
CA ILE A 258 -5.14 8.87 -13.46
C ILE A 258 -6.35 7.94 -13.64
N GLY A 259 -7.10 7.66 -12.59
CA GLY A 259 -8.33 6.87 -12.65
C GLY A 259 -9.40 7.51 -13.52
N GLU A 260 -9.63 8.81 -13.37
CA GLU A 260 -10.57 9.59 -14.22
C GLU A 260 -10.12 9.61 -15.68
N PHE A 261 -8.82 9.78 -15.92
CA PHE A 261 -8.25 9.75 -17.26
C PHE A 261 -8.47 8.39 -17.94
N LEU A 262 -8.27 7.29 -17.23
CA LEU A 262 -8.52 5.92 -17.74
C LEU A 262 -10.02 5.70 -18.05
N LEU A 263 -10.90 6.21 -17.19
CA LEU A 263 -12.36 6.13 -17.41
C LEU A 263 -12.82 6.92 -18.64
N ALA A 264 -12.30 8.15 -18.79
CA ALA A 264 -12.67 9.04 -19.89
C ALA A 264 -12.19 8.53 -21.26
N ARG A 265 -11.17 7.69 -21.30
CA ARG A 265 -10.56 7.19 -22.55
C ARG A 265 -10.72 5.68 -22.75
N ARG A 266 -11.76 5.08 -22.18
CA ARG A 266 -12.06 3.66 -22.41
C ARG A 266 -12.18 3.35 -23.90
N GLY A 267 -11.40 2.33 -24.34
CA GLY A 267 -11.34 1.93 -25.76
C GLY A 267 -10.35 2.72 -26.65
N GLY A 268 -9.76 3.80 -26.13
CA GLY A 268 -8.79 4.62 -26.87
C GLY A 268 -7.31 4.20 -26.68
N ARG A 269 -6.40 4.88 -27.39
CA ARG A 269 -4.95 4.75 -27.21
C ARG A 269 -4.51 5.48 -25.93
N THR A 270 -4.58 4.84 -24.76
CA THR A 270 -4.31 5.44 -23.44
C THR A 270 -2.89 5.21 -22.92
N ALA A 271 -2.22 4.14 -23.38
CA ALA A 271 -0.92 3.77 -22.84
C ALA A 271 0.17 4.84 -23.06
N LEU A 272 0.24 5.44 -24.25
CA LEU A 272 1.27 6.45 -24.56
C LEU A 272 1.06 7.77 -23.78
N PRO A 273 -0.15 8.36 -23.70
CA PRO A 273 -0.38 9.52 -22.82
C PRO A 273 -0.12 9.23 -21.35
N LEU A 274 -0.45 8.02 -20.86
CA LEU A 274 -0.10 7.60 -19.50
C LEU A 274 1.42 7.55 -19.30
N ALA A 275 2.15 6.94 -20.25
CA ALA A 275 3.61 6.90 -20.20
C ALA A 275 4.21 8.30 -20.23
N GLY A 276 3.66 9.21 -21.06
CA GLY A 276 4.07 10.63 -21.08
C GLY A 276 3.87 11.33 -19.74
N ALA A 277 2.69 11.16 -19.12
CA ALA A 277 2.40 11.72 -17.80
C ALA A 277 3.31 11.12 -16.71
N GLY A 278 3.52 9.79 -16.74
CA GLY A 278 4.43 9.11 -15.83
C GLY A 278 5.87 9.59 -15.96
N GLY A 279 6.35 9.70 -17.21
CA GLY A 279 7.68 10.23 -17.51
C GLY A 279 7.86 11.67 -17.05
N ALA A 280 6.87 12.53 -17.29
CA ALA A 280 6.90 13.92 -16.85
C ALA A 280 6.97 14.05 -15.32
N MET A 281 6.17 13.28 -14.59
CA MET A 281 6.22 13.24 -13.12
C MET A 281 7.58 12.74 -12.61
N LEU A 282 8.11 11.68 -13.22
CA LEU A 282 9.41 11.11 -12.85
C LEU A 282 10.53 12.15 -13.04
N VAL A 283 10.58 12.79 -14.19
CA VAL A 283 11.58 13.84 -14.50
C VAL A 283 11.43 15.04 -13.54
N ALA A 284 10.20 15.50 -13.32
CA ALA A 284 9.93 16.60 -12.39
C ALA A 284 10.35 16.26 -10.94
N GLY A 285 10.07 15.04 -10.49
CA GLY A 285 10.46 14.57 -9.16
C GLY A 285 11.98 14.46 -9.01
N LEU A 286 12.67 13.92 -10.02
CA LEU A 286 14.13 13.84 -10.04
C LEU A 286 14.78 15.25 -10.12
N ALA A 287 14.21 16.17 -10.90
CA ALA A 287 14.67 17.55 -10.91
C ALA A 287 14.47 18.25 -9.55
N TRP A 288 13.33 18.00 -8.90
CA TRP A 288 13.06 18.57 -7.58
C TRP A 288 13.94 17.98 -6.48
N SER A 289 14.43 16.74 -6.65
CA SER A 289 15.27 16.08 -5.65
C SER A 289 16.60 16.80 -5.36
N PHE A 290 17.08 17.63 -6.27
CA PHE A 290 18.25 18.50 -6.03
C PHE A 290 18.01 19.57 -4.97
N ALA A 291 16.75 19.97 -4.74
CA ALA A 291 16.38 20.98 -3.74
C ALA A 291 15.63 20.36 -2.53
N PHE A 292 14.88 19.30 -2.76
CA PHE A 292 14.16 18.55 -1.73
C PHE A 292 14.39 17.05 -1.95
N PRO A 293 15.29 16.41 -1.16
CA PRO A 293 15.73 15.04 -1.38
C PRO A 293 14.57 14.03 -1.44
N VAL A 294 14.81 12.89 -2.10
CA VAL A 294 13.84 11.80 -2.18
C VAL A 294 13.86 11.04 -0.85
N ILE A 295 12.98 11.40 0.06
CA ILE A 295 12.90 10.82 1.40
C ILE A 295 11.51 10.22 1.62
N LYS A 296 11.47 8.89 1.77
CA LYS A 296 10.23 8.14 2.04
C LYS A 296 9.66 8.46 3.42
N ASP A 297 10.50 8.52 4.43
CA ASP A 297 10.09 8.59 5.84
C ASP A 297 9.29 9.86 6.15
N ILE A 298 9.55 10.97 5.44
CA ILE A 298 8.73 12.19 5.52
C ILE A 298 7.78 12.35 4.34
N TRP A 299 7.77 11.40 3.39
CA TRP A 299 6.95 11.45 2.18
C TRP A 299 7.19 12.72 1.35
N SER A 300 8.47 13.05 1.10
CA SER A 300 8.87 14.30 0.43
C SER A 300 8.15 14.49 -0.92
N SER A 301 7.98 15.74 -1.36
CA SER A 301 7.29 16.04 -2.61
C SER A 301 7.99 15.45 -3.83
N SER A 302 9.32 15.41 -3.83
CA SER A 302 10.14 14.71 -4.83
C SER A 302 9.86 13.20 -4.83
N PHE A 303 9.78 12.58 -3.65
CA PHE A 303 9.41 11.17 -3.49
C PHE A 303 8.03 10.87 -4.07
N VAL A 304 7.04 11.74 -3.82
CA VAL A 304 5.69 11.59 -4.40
C VAL A 304 5.74 11.59 -5.91
N LEU A 305 6.41 12.55 -6.53
CA LEU A 305 6.46 12.66 -7.99
C LEU A 305 7.24 11.51 -8.63
N VAL A 306 8.38 11.12 -8.06
CA VAL A 306 9.19 10.00 -8.55
C VAL A 306 8.39 8.70 -8.49
N THR A 307 7.75 8.41 -7.36
CA THR A 307 7.01 7.14 -7.18
C THR A 307 5.69 7.12 -7.94
N CYS A 308 4.96 8.25 -8.04
CA CYS A 308 3.80 8.37 -8.92
C CYS A 308 4.20 8.19 -10.40
N GLY A 309 5.32 8.80 -10.81
CA GLY A 309 5.84 8.66 -12.16
C GLY A 309 6.17 7.22 -12.52
N ALA A 310 6.97 6.56 -11.69
CA ALA A 310 7.33 5.14 -11.86
C ALA A 310 6.10 4.22 -11.88
N THR A 311 5.15 4.43 -10.94
CA THR A 311 3.91 3.65 -10.87
C THR A 311 3.03 3.86 -12.11
N THR A 312 2.94 5.09 -12.61
CA THR A 312 2.17 5.40 -13.83
C THR A 312 2.79 4.77 -15.06
N LEU A 313 4.13 4.76 -15.17
CA LEU A 313 4.86 4.06 -16.24
C LEU A 313 4.60 2.55 -16.21
N ALA A 314 4.67 1.94 -15.00
CA ALA A 314 4.35 0.52 -14.83
C ALA A 314 2.89 0.22 -15.21
N LEU A 315 1.95 1.09 -14.81
CA LEU A 315 0.54 0.98 -15.18
C LEU A 315 0.35 1.10 -16.71
N ALA A 316 1.03 2.05 -17.36
CA ALA A 316 0.97 2.21 -18.81
C ALA A 316 1.46 0.97 -19.56
N ALA A 317 2.56 0.37 -19.10
CA ALA A 317 3.11 -0.86 -19.65
C ALA A 317 2.13 -2.04 -19.46
N LEU A 318 1.61 -2.23 -18.24
CA LEU A 318 0.64 -3.29 -17.97
C LEU A 318 -0.68 -3.09 -18.73
N HIS A 319 -1.14 -1.85 -18.86
CA HIS A 319 -2.33 -1.52 -19.63
C HIS A 319 -2.16 -1.88 -21.13
N ALA A 320 -1.00 -1.56 -21.70
CA ALA A 320 -0.69 -1.92 -23.07
C ALA A 320 -0.59 -3.45 -23.28
N LEU A 321 -0.06 -4.15 -22.28
CA LEU A 321 0.18 -5.60 -22.35
C LEU A 321 -1.07 -6.42 -22.08
N LEU A 322 -1.88 -6.04 -21.07
CA LEU A 322 -2.95 -6.90 -20.52
C LEU A 322 -4.35 -6.49 -20.95
N ASP A 323 -4.64 -5.18 -21.00
CA ASP A 323 -6.01 -4.72 -21.25
C ASP A 323 -6.34 -4.67 -22.77
N ARG A 324 -5.33 -4.77 -23.62
CA ARG A 324 -5.48 -4.74 -25.09
C ARG A 324 -5.44 -6.11 -25.75
N ARG A 325 -5.02 -7.14 -25.03
CA ARG A 325 -4.84 -8.50 -25.58
C ARG A 325 -5.68 -9.48 -24.78
N SER A 326 -6.68 -10.08 -25.39
CA SER A 326 -7.45 -11.15 -24.77
C SER A 326 -6.56 -12.35 -24.41
N GLY A 327 -6.84 -13.01 -23.30
CA GLY A 327 -6.17 -14.24 -22.86
C GLY A 327 -4.76 -14.07 -22.24
N VAL A 328 -4.12 -12.89 -22.34
CA VAL A 328 -2.78 -12.70 -21.72
C VAL A 328 -2.85 -12.70 -20.19
N ALA A 329 -3.90 -12.12 -19.63
CA ALA A 329 -4.11 -12.08 -18.17
C ALA A 329 -4.29 -13.48 -17.54
N GLU A 330 -4.66 -14.49 -18.34
CA GLU A 330 -4.84 -15.88 -17.89
C GLU A 330 -3.53 -16.66 -17.86
N ARG A 331 -2.44 -16.12 -18.39
CA ARG A 331 -1.12 -16.75 -18.38
C ARG A 331 -0.54 -16.77 -16.96
N TRP A 332 0.28 -17.78 -16.69
CA TRP A 332 0.76 -18.12 -15.35
C TRP A 332 1.27 -16.95 -14.49
N PRO A 333 2.18 -16.07 -14.92
CA PRO A 333 2.70 -15.05 -13.99
C PRO A 333 1.61 -14.04 -13.53
N TRP A 334 0.68 -13.69 -14.44
CA TRP A 334 -0.39 -12.74 -14.12
C TRP A 334 -1.46 -13.32 -13.20
N ARG A 335 -1.68 -14.63 -13.28
CA ARG A 335 -2.62 -15.31 -12.37
C ARG A 335 -2.18 -15.25 -10.91
N ILE A 336 -0.86 -15.28 -10.66
CA ILE A 336 -0.30 -15.09 -9.31
C ILE A 336 -0.64 -13.67 -8.82
N ALA A 337 -0.25 -12.65 -9.57
CA ALA A 337 -0.52 -11.26 -9.21
C ALA A 337 -2.03 -10.98 -9.04
N LEU A 338 -2.88 -11.53 -9.90
CA LEU A 338 -4.33 -11.41 -9.79
C LEU A 338 -4.89 -12.06 -8.52
N ALA A 339 -4.30 -13.14 -8.00
CA ALA A 339 -4.75 -13.74 -6.74
C ALA A 339 -4.53 -12.78 -5.56
N PHE A 340 -3.35 -12.13 -5.50
CA PHE A 340 -3.07 -11.10 -4.51
C PHE A 340 -3.89 -9.82 -4.74
N GLY A 341 -3.98 -9.33 -5.98
CA GLY A 341 -4.68 -8.10 -6.31
C GLY A 341 -6.18 -8.14 -6.03
N SER A 342 -6.81 -9.31 -6.15
CA SER A 342 -8.24 -9.49 -5.84
C SER A 342 -8.53 -9.50 -4.33
N ASN A 343 -7.56 -9.87 -3.49
CA ASN A 343 -7.66 -9.96 -2.03
C ASN A 343 -6.50 -9.24 -1.32
N ALA A 344 -6.13 -8.06 -1.81
CA ALA A 344 -4.94 -7.33 -1.38
C ALA A 344 -4.89 -7.07 0.14
N ILE A 345 -6.02 -6.64 0.73
CA ILE A 345 -6.11 -6.39 2.17
C ILE A 345 -6.00 -7.69 2.96
N ALA A 346 -6.66 -8.76 2.49
CA ALA A 346 -6.56 -10.06 3.14
C ALA A 346 -5.13 -10.62 3.13
N ALA A 347 -4.42 -10.46 2.01
CA ALA A 347 -3.01 -10.86 1.91
C ALA A 347 -2.13 -10.08 2.88
N TYR A 348 -2.32 -8.76 2.98
CA TYR A 348 -1.57 -7.91 3.90
C TYR A 348 -1.87 -8.27 5.37
N VAL A 349 -3.16 -8.44 5.73
CA VAL A 349 -3.57 -8.83 7.09
C VAL A 349 -3.00 -10.21 7.44
N LEU A 350 -3.12 -11.19 6.55
CA LEU A 350 -2.57 -12.53 6.77
C LEU A 350 -1.06 -12.47 6.99
N HIS A 351 -0.34 -11.71 6.15
CA HIS A 351 1.10 -11.50 6.32
C HIS A 351 1.43 -10.88 7.67
N SER A 352 0.76 -9.79 8.05
CA SER A 352 1.05 -9.08 9.31
C SER A 352 0.77 -9.97 10.53
N VAL A 353 -0.37 -10.68 10.55
CA VAL A 353 -0.76 -11.57 11.65
C VAL A 353 0.21 -12.76 11.75
N THR A 354 0.48 -13.44 10.64
CA THR A 354 1.36 -14.61 10.65
C THR A 354 2.81 -14.23 10.99
N GLY A 355 3.29 -13.09 10.49
CA GLY A 355 4.62 -12.59 10.83
C GLY A 355 4.78 -12.27 12.32
N SER A 356 3.73 -11.75 12.96
CA SER A 356 3.76 -11.42 14.39
C SER A 356 3.53 -12.62 15.31
N LEU A 357 2.68 -13.58 14.91
CA LEU A 357 2.26 -14.69 15.79
C LEU A 357 3.12 -15.95 15.65
N LEU A 358 3.62 -16.28 14.46
CA LEU A 358 4.34 -17.53 14.22
C LEU A 358 5.84 -17.41 14.54
N GLY A 359 6.36 -16.20 14.71
CA GLY A 359 7.79 -15.97 14.76
C GLY A 359 8.49 -16.33 13.43
N TRP A 360 9.68 -15.86 13.24
CA TRP A 360 10.45 -16.09 12.01
C TRP A 360 11.39 -17.30 12.12
N ASP A 361 11.63 -17.84 13.33
CA ASP A 361 12.60 -18.91 13.57
C ASP A 361 12.35 -20.18 12.75
N LEU A 362 11.07 -20.55 12.60
CA LEU A 362 10.70 -21.71 11.76
C LEU A 362 11.11 -21.52 10.30
N LEU A 363 11.03 -20.29 9.79
CA LEU A 363 11.38 -19.95 8.41
C LEU A 363 12.89 -19.75 8.23
N LEU A 364 13.66 -19.54 9.29
CA LEU A 364 15.13 -19.48 9.25
C LEU A 364 15.79 -20.84 9.00
N ALA A 365 15.12 -21.96 9.28
CA ALA A 365 15.68 -23.28 8.98
C ALA A 365 15.99 -23.48 7.48
N PRO A 366 15.11 -23.14 6.51
CA PRO A 366 15.42 -23.18 5.08
C PRO A 366 16.58 -22.24 4.70
N TYR A 367 16.71 -21.07 5.34
CA TYR A 367 17.85 -20.18 5.13
C TYR A 367 19.17 -20.82 5.53
N ARG A 368 19.24 -21.35 6.75
CA ARG A 368 20.45 -22.02 7.27
C ARG A 368 20.89 -23.20 6.40
N HIS A 369 19.91 -23.97 5.90
CA HIS A 369 20.21 -25.06 4.97
C HIS A 369 20.74 -24.56 3.62
N ALA A 370 20.14 -23.50 3.08
CA ALA A 370 20.55 -22.91 1.81
C ALA A 370 21.94 -22.27 1.85
N LEU A 371 22.38 -21.76 3.01
CA LEU A 371 23.73 -21.17 3.18
C LEU A 371 24.87 -22.14 2.81
N GLY A 372 24.65 -23.46 2.93
CA GLY A 372 25.65 -24.45 2.52
C GLY A 372 25.71 -24.71 1.02
N VAL A 373 24.76 -24.17 0.24
CA VAL A 373 24.57 -24.53 -1.18
C VAL A 373 24.65 -23.34 -2.12
N VAL A 374 24.18 -22.17 -1.69
CA VAL A 374 24.11 -20.95 -2.52
C VAL A 374 24.67 -19.73 -1.78
N PRO A 375 25.03 -18.64 -2.50
CA PRO A 375 25.50 -17.41 -1.86
C PRO A 375 24.51 -16.85 -0.82
N PRO A 376 24.99 -16.23 0.28
CA PRO A 376 24.15 -15.81 1.41
C PRO A 376 22.95 -14.91 1.01
N ALA A 377 23.15 -13.96 0.09
CA ALA A 377 22.06 -13.11 -0.40
C ALA A 377 20.97 -13.91 -1.15
N VAL A 378 21.34 -14.96 -1.88
CA VAL A 378 20.40 -15.86 -2.55
C VAL A 378 19.70 -16.76 -1.52
N ALA A 379 20.47 -17.27 -0.54
CA ALA A 379 19.90 -18.05 0.56
C ALA A 379 18.80 -17.30 1.30
N SER A 380 18.95 -15.99 1.50
CA SER A 380 17.95 -15.16 2.16
C SER A 380 16.61 -15.10 1.44
N LEU A 381 16.58 -15.29 0.12
CA LEU A 381 15.32 -15.33 -0.65
C LEU A 381 14.53 -16.63 -0.43
N VAL A 382 15.18 -17.73 -0.06
CA VAL A 382 14.52 -19.05 0.05
C VAL A 382 13.35 -19.02 1.03
N PRO A 383 13.50 -18.63 2.31
CA PRO A 383 12.39 -18.59 3.25
C PRO A 383 11.34 -17.55 2.84
N VAL A 384 11.76 -16.41 2.30
CA VAL A 384 10.85 -15.33 1.87
C VAL A 384 9.94 -15.80 0.74
N LEU A 385 10.50 -16.49 -0.27
CA LEU A 385 9.73 -17.02 -1.39
C LEU A 385 8.81 -18.17 -0.96
N LEU A 386 9.27 -19.05 -0.08
CA LEU A 386 8.43 -20.11 0.49
C LEU A 386 7.23 -19.52 1.26
N TYR A 387 7.48 -18.52 2.10
CA TYR A 387 6.42 -17.84 2.83
C TYR A 387 5.44 -17.12 1.91
N MET A 388 5.95 -16.41 0.89
CA MET A 388 5.10 -15.77 -0.12
C MET A 388 4.26 -16.80 -0.89
N ALA A 389 4.80 -18.00 -1.17
CA ALA A 389 4.07 -19.08 -1.82
C ALA A 389 2.93 -19.58 -0.93
N LEU A 390 3.11 -19.69 0.39
CA LEU A 390 2.04 -20.05 1.33
C LEU A 390 0.90 -19.02 1.31
N ILE A 391 1.21 -17.73 1.36
CA ILE A 391 0.20 -16.66 1.24
C ILE A 391 -0.49 -16.74 -0.13
N TRP A 392 0.25 -16.97 -1.21
CA TRP A 392 -0.33 -17.14 -2.54
C TRP A 392 -1.32 -18.30 -2.61
N LEU A 393 -1.02 -19.42 -2.00
CA LEU A 393 -1.95 -20.55 -1.92
C LEU A 393 -3.24 -20.15 -1.21
N ALA A 394 -3.15 -19.44 -0.09
CA ALA A 394 -4.32 -18.94 0.62
C ALA A 394 -5.14 -17.95 -0.24
N MET A 395 -4.49 -16.98 -0.91
CA MET A 395 -5.17 -16.04 -1.80
C MET A 395 -5.81 -16.72 -3.01
N THR A 396 -5.15 -17.74 -3.56
CA THR A 396 -5.69 -18.54 -4.67
C THR A 396 -6.91 -19.35 -4.24
N TRP A 397 -6.86 -19.92 -3.04
CA TRP A 397 -8.00 -20.62 -2.46
C TRP A 397 -9.20 -19.71 -2.25
N LEU A 398 -9.02 -18.51 -1.64
CA LEU A 398 -10.07 -17.50 -1.50
C LEU A 398 -10.68 -17.13 -2.86
N ARG A 399 -9.83 -16.87 -3.85
CA ARG A 399 -10.25 -16.50 -5.20
C ARG A 399 -11.05 -17.63 -5.89
N ARG A 400 -10.62 -18.88 -5.76
CA ARG A 400 -11.34 -20.06 -6.31
C ARG A 400 -12.70 -20.27 -5.68
N ARG A 401 -12.86 -19.88 -4.39
CA ARG A 401 -14.13 -19.92 -3.68
C ARG A 401 -15.02 -18.68 -3.97
N GLY A 402 -14.55 -17.73 -4.76
CA GLY A 402 -15.24 -16.47 -5.01
C GLY A 402 -15.29 -15.55 -3.79
N TRP A 403 -14.43 -15.75 -2.81
CA TRP A 403 -14.39 -14.96 -1.59
C TRP A 403 -13.47 -13.76 -1.78
N TYR A 404 -14.03 -12.57 -1.72
CA TYR A 404 -13.33 -11.30 -1.84
C TYR A 404 -13.54 -10.49 -0.56
N VAL A 405 -12.45 -10.32 0.19
CA VAL A 405 -12.46 -9.53 1.43
C VAL A 405 -12.48 -8.05 1.04
N LYS A 406 -13.61 -7.39 1.34
CA LYS A 406 -13.81 -5.96 1.14
C LYS A 406 -13.93 -5.28 2.50
N VAL A 407 -13.22 -4.20 2.69
CA VAL A 407 -13.26 -3.37 3.90
C VAL A 407 -13.93 -2.05 3.59
#